data_03dc939019f56f0771f8d7db39da16fc
#
_entry.id   03dc939019f56f0771f8d7db39da16fc
#
_cell.length_a   1.000
_cell.length_b   1.000
_cell.length_c   1.000
_cell.angle_alpha   90.00
_cell.angle_beta   90.00
_cell.angle_gamma   90.00
#
_symmetry.space_group_name_H-M   'P 1'
#
loop_
_entity.id
_entity.type
_entity.pdbx_description
1 polymer ?
#
loop_
_entity_poly.entity_id
_entity_poly.type
_entity_poly.pdbx_seq_one_letter_code
_entity_poly.pdbx_strand_id
1 'polypeptide(L)'
;MVKEEQKNRIVLVTGKRKTAVARARVKPGLGVVTINDVPLDLWQPEYSRIKIREPLLLADELSQKVDIKVIVKSGGVSSQTDAIQQAIAKGMVEFFNDEKLKKIYLDYDRNLLVYDSRRTEPHKPSRSRKGARRHKQRSKR
;
A
#
# COMPACT_ATOMS: atom_id res chain seq x y z
N MET A 1 -29.47 0.35 15.09
CA MET A 1 -29.35 0.36 13.62
C MET A 1 -27.93 0.51 13.11
N VAL A 2 -27.09 1.39 13.64
CA VAL A 2 -25.70 1.59 13.13
C VAL A 2 -24.78 0.35 13.26
N LYS A 3 -25.03 -0.55 14.21
CA LYS A 3 -24.18 -1.75 14.43
C LYS A 3 -24.45 -2.91 13.48
N GLU A 4 -25.61 -3.00 12.86
CA GLU A 4 -25.96 -4.11 11.95
C GLU A 4 -25.50 -3.85 10.50
N GLU A 5 -25.50 -2.59 10.07
CA GLU A 5 -25.00 -2.21 8.73
C GLU A 5 -23.49 -2.44 8.58
N GLN A 6 -22.73 -2.35 9.67
CA GLN A 6 -21.30 -2.62 9.67
C GLN A 6 -20.96 -4.10 9.48
N LYS A 7 -21.86 -5.02 9.82
CA LYS A 7 -21.62 -6.47 9.80
C LYS A 7 -21.44 -7.04 8.39
N ASN A 8 -21.98 -6.37 7.36
CA ASN A 8 -21.89 -6.80 5.96
C ASN A 8 -21.13 -5.81 5.05
N ARG A 9 -20.53 -4.76 5.63
CA ARG A 9 -19.80 -3.75 4.84
C ARG A 9 -18.48 -4.33 4.35
N ILE A 10 -18.27 -4.32 3.05
CA ILE A 10 -17.01 -4.66 2.41
C ILE A 10 -16.49 -3.43 1.69
N VAL A 11 -15.26 -3.04 1.98
CA VAL A 11 -14.59 -1.91 1.35
C VAL A 11 -13.43 -2.42 0.51
N LEU A 12 -13.33 -1.94 -0.73
CA LEU A 12 -12.28 -2.26 -1.68
C LEU A 12 -11.49 -1.00 -2.00
N VAL A 13 -10.21 -1.00 -1.66
CA VAL A 13 -9.31 0.14 -1.89
C VAL A 13 -8.05 -0.26 -2.61
N THR A 14 -7.40 0.72 -3.22
CA THR A 14 -6.16 0.50 -3.97
C THR A 14 -5.05 1.41 -3.45
N GLY A 15 -3.90 0.82 -3.16
CA GLY A 15 -2.64 1.50 -2.93
C GLY A 15 -1.70 1.33 -4.12
N LYS A 16 -0.90 2.34 -4.44
CA LYS A 16 0.02 2.31 -5.59
C LYS A 16 1.36 2.95 -5.22
N ARG A 17 2.43 2.32 -5.64
CA ARG A 17 3.77 2.89 -5.55
C ARG A 17 4.60 2.46 -6.76
N LYS A 18 5.07 3.41 -7.57
CA LYS A 18 5.73 3.12 -8.85
C LYS A 18 4.87 2.18 -9.72
N THR A 19 5.36 0.97 -10.02
CA THR A 19 4.64 -0.06 -10.79
C THR A 19 3.85 -1.02 -9.91
N ALA A 20 4.09 -1.03 -8.58
CA ALA A 20 3.36 -1.87 -7.65
C ALA A 20 1.93 -1.39 -7.44
N VAL A 21 0.99 -2.31 -7.49
CA VAL A 21 -0.44 -2.07 -7.22
C VAL A 21 -0.91 -3.08 -6.18
N ALA A 22 -1.38 -2.57 -5.04
CA ALA A 22 -1.99 -3.35 -3.97
C ALA A 22 -3.48 -3.07 -3.93
N ARG A 23 -4.29 -4.12 -3.88
CA ARG A 23 -5.74 -4.04 -3.69
C ARG A 23 -6.09 -4.67 -2.35
N ALA A 24 -6.63 -3.87 -1.45
CA ALA A 24 -7.07 -4.31 -0.15
C ALA A 24 -8.58 -4.47 -0.12
N ARG A 25 -9.03 -5.60 0.43
CA ARG A 25 -10.41 -5.86 0.78
C ARG A 25 -10.52 -5.86 2.29
N VAL A 26 -11.28 -4.93 2.83
CA VAL A 26 -11.55 -4.79 4.26
C VAL A 26 -12.96 -5.26 4.55
N LYS A 27 -13.11 -6.15 5.50
CA LYS A 27 -14.39 -6.67 5.99
C LYS A 27 -14.40 -6.69 7.52
N PRO A 28 -15.56 -6.74 8.18
CA PRO A 28 -15.61 -6.96 9.62
C PRO A 28 -14.95 -8.29 9.98
N GLY A 29 -14.18 -8.32 11.06
CA GLY A 29 -13.44 -9.53 11.43
C GLY A 29 -12.78 -9.44 12.80
N LEU A 30 -11.69 -10.20 12.96
CA LEU A 30 -10.96 -10.39 14.22
C LEU A 30 -9.50 -9.85 14.15
N GLY A 31 -9.19 -9.03 13.17
CA GLY A 31 -7.84 -8.46 13.02
C GLY A 31 -6.88 -9.29 12.15
N VAL A 32 -7.40 -10.21 11.34
CA VAL A 32 -6.56 -11.04 10.47
C VAL A 32 -6.13 -10.25 9.23
N VAL A 33 -4.83 -10.16 9.01
CA VAL A 33 -4.26 -9.51 7.82
C VAL A 33 -3.50 -10.54 6.99
N THR A 34 -3.88 -10.68 5.71
CA THR A 34 -3.24 -11.57 4.75
C THR A 34 -2.79 -10.81 3.49
N ILE A 35 -1.62 -11.16 2.97
CA ILE A 35 -1.04 -10.56 1.77
C ILE A 35 -0.73 -11.69 0.80
N ASN A 36 -1.36 -11.67 -0.38
CA ASN A 36 -1.27 -12.78 -1.36
C ASN A 36 -1.49 -14.15 -0.72
N ASP A 37 -2.50 -14.26 0.14
CA ASP A 37 -2.86 -15.47 0.89
C ASP A 37 -1.84 -15.92 1.95
N VAL A 38 -0.80 -15.13 2.21
CA VAL A 38 0.17 -15.35 3.29
C VAL A 38 -0.17 -14.45 4.48
N PRO A 39 -0.24 -14.97 5.71
CA PRO A 39 -0.43 -14.15 6.89
C PRO A 39 0.67 -13.10 7.04
N LEU A 40 0.33 -11.92 7.54
CA LEU A 40 1.29 -10.82 7.71
C LEU A 40 2.51 -11.23 8.55
N ASP A 41 2.32 -12.09 9.55
CA ASP A 41 3.40 -12.55 10.44
C ASP A 41 4.47 -13.38 9.74
N LEU A 42 4.11 -14.04 8.65
CA LEU A 42 5.00 -14.85 7.82
C LEU A 42 5.51 -14.09 6.58
N TRP A 43 5.09 -12.84 6.38
CA TRP A 43 5.49 -12.05 5.23
C TRP A 43 6.98 -11.69 5.26
N GLN A 44 7.65 -11.89 4.14
CA GLN A 44 9.07 -11.60 3.98
C GLN A 44 9.30 -10.44 3.00
N PRO A 45 10.32 -9.62 3.18
CA PRO A 45 11.31 -9.59 4.25
C PRO A 45 10.78 -8.93 5.54
N GLU A 46 11.51 -9.10 6.64
CA GLU A 46 11.10 -8.62 7.97
C GLU A 46 10.86 -7.12 8.03
N TYR A 47 11.73 -6.31 7.43
CA TYR A 47 11.55 -4.86 7.41
C TYR A 47 10.24 -4.44 6.71
N SER A 48 9.82 -5.16 5.66
CA SER A 48 8.54 -4.94 4.99
C SER A 48 7.37 -5.23 5.92
N ARG A 49 7.46 -6.32 6.68
CA ARG A 49 6.46 -6.69 7.68
C ARG A 49 6.29 -5.62 8.75
N ILE A 50 7.40 -5.10 9.29
CA ILE A 50 7.40 -4.02 10.28
C ILE A 50 6.70 -2.78 9.70
N LYS A 51 7.08 -2.37 8.50
CA LYS A 51 6.51 -1.21 7.84
C LYS A 51 5.02 -1.36 7.54
N ILE A 52 4.57 -2.54 7.11
CA ILE A 52 3.16 -2.82 6.87
C ILE A 52 2.33 -2.79 8.16
N ARG A 53 2.94 -3.08 9.32
CA ARG A 53 2.26 -3.00 10.62
C ARG A 53 2.01 -1.57 11.10
N GLU A 54 2.76 -0.58 10.64
CA GLU A 54 2.63 0.81 11.10
C GLU A 54 1.18 1.33 11.06
N PRO A 55 0.43 1.27 9.94
CA PRO A 55 -0.94 1.75 9.92
C PRO A 55 -1.89 0.95 10.84
N LEU A 56 -1.60 -0.33 11.10
CA LEU A 56 -2.38 -1.14 12.01
C LEU A 56 -2.12 -0.74 13.47
N LEU A 57 -0.87 -0.45 13.83
CA LEU A 57 -0.49 0.04 15.16
C LEU A 57 -1.08 1.43 15.43
N LEU A 58 -1.07 2.33 14.44
CA LEU A 58 -1.67 3.65 14.56
C LEU A 58 -3.21 3.61 14.70
N ALA A 59 -3.84 2.57 14.16
CA ALA A 59 -5.29 2.35 14.28
C ALA A 59 -5.70 1.67 15.60
N ASP A 60 -4.72 1.12 16.32
CA ASP A 60 -4.90 0.47 17.63
C ASP A 60 -6.10 -0.50 17.67
N GLU A 61 -7.05 -0.31 18.58
CA GLU A 61 -8.22 -1.18 18.74
C GLU A 61 -9.08 -1.35 17.47
N LEU A 62 -9.06 -0.39 16.55
CA LEU A 62 -9.83 -0.47 15.32
C LEU A 62 -9.28 -1.57 14.39
N SER A 63 -7.98 -1.83 14.44
CA SER A 63 -7.35 -2.88 13.62
C SER A 63 -7.85 -4.28 13.97
N GLN A 64 -8.24 -4.52 15.23
CA GLN A 64 -8.76 -5.80 15.71
C GLN A 64 -10.22 -6.08 15.31
N LYS A 65 -10.92 -5.09 14.77
CA LYS A 65 -12.35 -5.21 14.39
C LYS A 65 -12.56 -5.55 12.92
N VAL A 66 -11.47 -5.67 12.15
CA VAL A 66 -11.53 -5.90 10.70
C VAL A 66 -10.54 -6.96 10.25
N ASP A 67 -10.93 -7.72 9.23
CA ASP A 67 -10.03 -8.58 8.47
C ASP A 67 -9.66 -7.90 7.18
N ILE A 68 -8.38 -7.92 6.83
CA ILE A 68 -7.83 -7.26 5.65
C ILE A 68 -7.14 -8.29 4.76
N LYS A 69 -7.66 -8.47 3.56
CA LYS A 69 -6.99 -9.27 2.51
C LYS A 69 -6.42 -8.36 1.46
N VAL A 70 -5.09 -8.40 1.28
CA VAL A 70 -4.38 -7.60 0.28
C VAL A 70 -3.85 -8.50 -0.83
N ILE A 71 -4.07 -8.10 -2.07
CA ILE A 71 -3.45 -8.71 -3.24
C ILE A 71 -2.54 -7.67 -3.87
N VAL A 72 -1.24 -7.95 -3.93
CA VAL A 72 -0.24 -7.08 -4.53
C VAL A 72 0.38 -7.72 -5.76
N LYS A 73 0.57 -6.91 -6.81
CA LYS A 73 1.18 -7.33 -8.08
C LYS A 73 2.14 -6.25 -8.58
N SER A 74 3.15 -6.70 -9.32
CA SER A 74 4.15 -5.86 -9.98
C SER A 74 5.06 -5.09 -9.01
N GLY A 75 6.11 -4.49 -9.55
CA GLY A 75 7.08 -3.71 -8.78
C GLY A 75 8.06 -4.57 -7.97
N GLY A 76 8.96 -3.89 -7.29
CA GLY A 76 9.92 -4.50 -6.37
C GLY A 76 9.41 -4.54 -4.94
N VAL A 77 10.11 -5.25 -4.06
CA VAL A 77 9.73 -5.48 -2.66
C VAL A 77 9.38 -4.17 -1.92
N SER A 78 10.25 -3.16 -2.00
CA SER A 78 10.01 -1.87 -1.34
C SER A 78 8.74 -1.16 -1.86
N SER A 79 8.54 -1.16 -3.19
CA SER A 79 7.35 -0.53 -3.80
C SER A 79 6.07 -1.29 -3.46
N GLN A 80 6.14 -2.62 -3.35
CA GLN A 80 5.02 -3.45 -2.89
C GLN A 80 4.67 -3.13 -1.44
N THR A 81 5.69 -3.02 -0.58
CA THR A 81 5.51 -2.66 0.83
C THR A 81 4.79 -1.32 0.99
N ASP A 82 5.24 -0.28 0.28
CA ASP A 82 4.61 1.04 0.31
C ASP A 82 3.17 1.00 -0.24
N ALA A 83 2.92 0.23 -1.31
CA ALA A 83 1.59 0.07 -1.88
C ALA A 83 0.62 -0.65 -0.94
N ILE A 84 1.09 -1.70 -0.25
CA ILE A 84 0.32 -2.45 0.76
C ILE A 84 -0.02 -1.55 1.94
N GLN A 85 0.98 -0.85 2.48
CA GLN A 85 0.82 0.07 3.59
C GLN A 85 -0.23 1.14 3.28
N GLN A 86 -0.17 1.74 2.10
CA GLN A 86 -1.16 2.71 1.64
C GLN A 86 -2.56 2.10 1.48
N ALA A 87 -2.67 0.90 0.93
CA ALA A 87 -3.95 0.22 0.75
C ALA A 87 -4.62 -0.09 2.10
N ILE A 88 -3.85 -0.54 3.10
CA ILE A 88 -4.35 -0.80 4.45
C ILE A 88 -4.84 0.49 5.09
N ALA A 89 -4.01 1.55 5.09
CA ALA A 89 -4.37 2.83 5.71
C ALA A 89 -5.64 3.43 5.09
N LYS A 90 -5.74 3.45 3.77
CA LYS A 90 -6.96 3.90 3.07
C LYS A 90 -8.17 3.04 3.41
N GLY A 91 -7.99 1.71 3.44
CA GLY A 91 -9.06 0.78 3.77
C GLY A 91 -9.61 0.99 5.16
N MET A 92 -8.74 1.23 6.15
CA MET A 92 -9.13 1.52 7.52
C MET A 92 -9.94 2.83 7.62
N VAL A 93 -9.44 3.91 7.01
CA VAL A 93 -10.14 5.21 7.02
C VAL A 93 -11.50 5.11 6.35
N GLU A 94 -11.59 4.44 5.19
CA GLU A 94 -12.84 4.32 4.43
C GLU A 94 -13.84 3.38 5.12
N PHE A 95 -13.36 2.31 5.76
CA PHE A 95 -14.21 1.36 6.48
C PHE A 95 -14.89 1.99 7.70
N PHE A 96 -14.10 2.68 8.54
CA PHE A 96 -14.61 3.31 9.76
C PHE A 96 -15.19 4.70 9.53
N ASN A 97 -14.85 5.34 8.41
CA ASN A 97 -15.21 6.74 8.11
C ASN A 97 -14.86 7.69 9.26
N ASP A 98 -13.68 7.46 9.89
CA ASP A 98 -13.22 8.21 11.06
C ASP A 98 -12.22 9.30 10.67
N GLU A 99 -12.59 10.55 10.87
CA GLU A 99 -11.74 11.70 10.62
C GLU A 99 -10.56 11.81 11.60
N LYS A 100 -10.68 11.27 12.81
CA LYS A 100 -9.58 11.26 13.78
C LYS A 100 -8.46 10.35 13.30
N LEU A 101 -8.81 9.13 12.88
CA LEU A 101 -7.86 8.17 12.30
C LEU A 101 -7.18 8.74 11.06
N LYS A 102 -7.95 9.42 10.20
CA LYS A 102 -7.41 10.10 9.01
C LYS A 102 -6.38 11.18 9.38
N LYS A 103 -6.63 11.97 10.41
CA LYS A 103 -5.67 12.98 10.90
C LYS A 103 -4.41 12.33 11.45
N ILE A 104 -4.53 11.29 12.26
CA ILE A 104 -3.38 10.53 12.80
C ILE A 104 -2.47 10.04 11.67
N TYR A 105 -3.05 9.45 10.61
CA TYR A 105 -2.27 9.00 9.47
C TYR A 105 -1.60 10.14 8.70
N LEU A 106 -2.26 11.28 8.51
CA LEU A 106 -1.70 12.43 7.81
C LEU A 106 -0.57 13.09 8.61
N ASP A 107 -0.70 13.14 9.93
CA ASP A 107 0.30 13.71 10.84
C ASP A 107 1.55 12.82 10.93
N TYR A 108 1.36 11.49 10.85
CA TYR A 108 2.46 10.53 10.86
C TYR A 108 3.20 10.49 9.52
N ASP A 109 2.51 10.17 8.44
CA ASP A 109 3.05 10.19 7.07
C ASP A 109 1.93 10.43 6.05
N ARG A 110 2.03 11.53 5.32
CA ARG A 110 1.10 11.87 4.25
C ARG A 110 0.96 10.76 3.20
N ASN A 111 2.03 10.01 2.93
CA ASN A 111 2.04 8.95 1.90
C ASN A 111 1.18 7.74 2.24
N LEU A 112 0.74 7.60 3.50
CA LEU A 112 -0.23 6.58 3.89
C LEU A 112 -1.58 6.74 3.18
N LEU A 113 -2.00 7.97 2.94
CA LEU A 113 -3.28 8.27 2.31
C LEU A 113 -3.15 8.86 0.91
N VAL A 114 -2.08 9.60 0.64
CA VAL A 114 -1.88 10.28 -0.64
C VAL A 114 -0.92 9.48 -1.52
N TYR A 115 -1.29 9.30 -2.78
CA TYR A 115 -0.45 8.61 -3.76
C TYR A 115 0.83 9.42 -4.06
N ASP A 116 1.98 8.76 -4.00
CA ASP A 116 3.26 9.32 -4.45
C ASP A 116 3.39 9.19 -5.96
N SER A 117 3.35 10.31 -6.65
CA SER A 117 3.37 10.39 -8.12
C SER A 117 4.75 10.13 -8.76
N ARG A 118 5.81 10.03 -7.96
CA ARG A 118 7.17 9.81 -8.49
C ARG A 118 7.26 8.50 -9.26
N ARG A 119 7.75 8.60 -10.50
CA ARG A 119 7.91 7.47 -11.42
C ARG A 119 9.33 7.39 -11.95
N THR A 120 9.75 6.18 -12.29
CA THR A 120 11.01 6.00 -13.01
C THR A 120 10.91 6.62 -14.40
N GLU A 121 11.96 7.35 -14.81
CA GLU A 121 12.03 7.93 -16.15
C GLU A 121 11.87 6.86 -17.23
N PRO A 122 10.99 7.05 -18.22
CA PRO A 122 10.84 6.13 -19.34
C PRO A 122 12.14 5.97 -20.11
N HIS A 123 12.44 4.76 -20.57
CA HIS A 123 13.60 4.44 -21.41
C HIS A 123 13.35 4.87 -22.86
N LYS A 124 13.41 6.17 -23.13
CA LYS A 124 13.22 6.71 -24.50
C LYS A 124 14.55 6.67 -25.26
N PRO A 125 14.60 6.00 -26.43
CA PRO A 125 15.83 5.98 -27.25
C PRO A 125 16.26 7.40 -27.59
N SER A 126 17.56 7.70 -27.48
CA SER A 126 18.23 8.96 -27.75
C SER A 126 17.69 10.22 -27.04
N ARG A 127 16.68 10.12 -26.20
CA ARG A 127 16.06 11.26 -25.50
C ARG A 127 16.21 11.21 -23.98
N SER A 128 16.54 10.06 -23.41
CA SER A 128 16.76 9.92 -21.98
C SER A 128 18.10 9.26 -21.69
N ARG A 129 18.67 9.56 -20.50
CA ARG A 129 19.92 8.94 -20.04
C ARG A 129 19.77 7.43 -19.82
N LYS A 130 18.56 6.93 -19.62
CA LYS A 130 18.26 5.51 -19.37
C LYS A 130 17.89 4.74 -20.63
N GLY A 131 17.58 5.41 -21.74
CA GLY A 131 17.25 4.78 -23.00
C GLY A 131 18.47 4.39 -23.82
N ALA A 132 18.25 3.59 -24.88
CA ALA A 132 19.28 3.24 -25.83
C ALA A 132 19.81 4.50 -26.54
N ARG A 133 21.12 4.56 -26.77
CA ARG A 133 21.73 5.65 -27.54
C ARG A 133 21.32 5.54 -28.99
N ARG A 134 21.03 6.67 -29.63
CA ARG A 134 20.71 6.74 -31.05
C ARG A 134 21.85 6.25 -31.94
N HIS A 135 23.09 6.56 -31.54
CA HIS A 135 24.30 6.15 -32.23
C HIS A 135 25.24 5.45 -31.26
N LYS A 136 25.95 4.42 -31.72
CA LYS A 136 27.03 3.81 -30.96
C LYS A 136 28.08 4.86 -30.64
N GLN A 137 28.57 4.89 -29.42
CA GLN A 137 29.72 5.70 -29.07
C GLN A 137 30.95 5.14 -29.76
N ARG A 138 31.52 5.93 -30.66
CA ARG A 138 32.68 5.51 -31.49
C ARG A 138 34.01 5.75 -30.81
N SER A 139 34.06 6.62 -29.80
CA SER A 139 35.30 6.86 -29.05
C SER A 139 35.01 6.87 -27.54
N LYS A 140 35.97 6.35 -26.78
CA LYS A 140 36.02 6.54 -25.31
C LYS A 140 36.68 7.90 -25.06
N ARG A 141 36.03 8.75 -24.33
CA ARG A 141 36.61 9.97 -23.76
C ARG A 141 36.80 9.77 -22.29
#